data_9dca4a66d66a1e99343bdc94680387c1
#
_entry.id   9dca4a66d66a1e99343bdc94680387c1
#
_cell.length_a   1.000
_cell.length_b   1.000
_cell.length_c   1.000
_cell.angle_alpha   90.00
_cell.angle_beta   90.00
_cell.angle_gamma   90.00
#
_symmetry.space_group_name_H-M   'P 1'
#
loop_
_entity.id
_entity.type
_entity.pdbx_description
1 polymer ?
#
loop_
_entity_poly.entity_id
_entity_poly.type
_entity_poly.pdbx_seq_one_letter_code
_entity_poly.pdbx_strand_id
1 'polypeptide(L)'
;TGAVVIALGRHASGVMANDQHLADMIIDAGEESGDRAWQLPLWDEHQSCTKTRYADLANIGGGREAGTIHAAAFLSKFTNDYKWAHIDIAATASHSSPVKAGTGRPVPLLSELLLSKKLK
;
A
#
# COMPACT_ATOMS: atom_id res chain seq x y z
N THR A 1 -3.59 2.05 6.79
CA THR A 1 -3.25 1.79 8.21
C THR A 1 -2.73 3.04 8.91
N GLY A 2 -2.94 3.12 10.25
CA GLY A 2 -2.26 4.16 11.04
C GLY A 2 -0.73 4.04 11.00
N ALA A 3 -0.20 2.86 10.76
CA ALA A 3 1.23 2.59 10.70
C ALA A 3 1.90 3.32 9.52
N VAL A 4 1.26 3.44 8.36
CA VAL A 4 1.82 4.18 7.22
C VAL A 4 1.91 5.68 7.51
N VAL A 5 0.97 6.23 8.29
CA VAL A 5 1.03 7.64 8.72
C VAL A 5 2.26 7.91 9.59
N ILE A 6 2.57 6.97 10.49
CA ILE A 6 3.77 7.07 11.35
C ILE A 6 5.04 6.93 10.51
N ALA A 7 5.06 6.01 9.53
CA ALA A 7 6.24 5.74 8.72
C ALA A 7 6.54 6.83 7.69
N LEU A 8 5.53 7.32 6.97
CA LEU A 8 5.69 8.19 5.79
C LEU A 8 5.10 9.59 5.98
N GLY A 9 4.52 9.90 7.14
CA GLY A 9 3.76 11.14 7.32
C GLY A 9 2.51 11.16 6.45
N ARG A 10 2.16 12.35 5.92
CA ARG A 10 0.93 12.53 5.12
C ARG A 10 1.21 12.96 3.68
N HIS A 11 2.43 12.70 3.20
CA HIS A 11 2.88 13.20 1.90
C HIS A 11 2.94 12.13 0.81
N ALA A 12 3.01 10.85 1.19
CA ALA A 12 3.06 9.74 0.25
C ALA A 12 2.19 8.57 0.73
N SER A 13 1.60 7.85 -0.22
CA SER A 13 0.98 6.55 0.04
C SER A 13 2.04 5.45 0.11
N GLY A 14 1.81 4.41 0.92
CA GLY A 14 2.71 3.25 0.99
C GLY A 14 2.35 2.21 -0.07
N VAL A 15 3.34 1.69 -0.81
CA VAL A 15 3.14 0.66 -1.84
C VAL A 15 3.88 -0.61 -1.46
N MET A 16 3.20 -1.74 -1.41
CA MET A 16 3.78 -3.08 -1.30
C MET A 16 3.27 -3.93 -2.46
N ALA A 17 4.16 -4.62 -3.17
CA ALA A 17 3.82 -5.36 -4.37
C ALA A 17 4.51 -6.72 -4.43
N ASN A 18 3.94 -7.66 -5.19
CA ASN A 18 4.55 -8.94 -5.52
C ASN A 18 5.28 -8.94 -6.86
N ASP A 19 5.25 -7.82 -7.59
CA ASP A 19 5.92 -7.61 -8.87
C ASP A 19 6.62 -6.25 -8.86
N GLN A 20 7.94 -6.22 -9.04
CA GLN A 20 8.72 -4.98 -8.95
C GLN A 20 8.38 -4.01 -10.09
N HIS A 21 8.14 -4.53 -11.29
CA HIS A 21 7.79 -3.67 -12.42
C HIS A 21 6.45 -2.94 -12.18
N LEU A 22 5.46 -3.62 -11.59
CA LEU A 22 4.21 -2.98 -11.17
C LEU A 22 4.44 -1.91 -10.11
N ALA A 23 5.29 -2.17 -9.12
CA ALA A 23 5.64 -1.18 -8.11
C ALA A 23 6.29 0.06 -8.73
N ASP A 24 7.25 -0.13 -9.63
CA ASP A 24 7.94 0.97 -10.32
C ASP A 24 6.96 1.82 -11.14
N MET A 25 6.04 1.19 -11.87
CA MET A 25 5.00 1.90 -12.62
C MET A 25 4.08 2.74 -11.72
N ILE A 26 3.73 2.23 -10.53
CA ILE A 26 2.92 2.96 -9.56
C ILE A 26 3.68 4.17 -9.02
N ILE A 27 4.96 4.02 -8.68
CA ILE A 27 5.81 5.11 -8.20
C ILE A 27 5.94 6.19 -9.28
N ASP A 28 6.26 5.81 -10.51
CA ASP A 28 6.37 6.73 -11.65
C ASP A 28 5.06 7.51 -11.87
N ALA A 29 3.91 6.81 -11.88
CA ALA A 29 2.61 7.45 -12.02
C ALA A 29 2.31 8.42 -10.86
N GLY A 30 2.76 8.10 -9.66
CA GLY A 30 2.66 8.98 -8.49
C GLY A 30 3.48 10.26 -8.66
N GLU A 31 4.69 10.18 -9.17
CA GLU A 31 5.55 11.35 -9.45
C GLU A 31 4.95 12.21 -10.58
N GLU A 32 4.53 11.61 -11.69
CA GLU A 32 3.95 12.32 -12.84
C GLU A 32 2.65 13.04 -12.47
N SER A 33 1.80 12.42 -11.65
CA SER A 33 0.51 13.00 -11.23
C SER A 33 0.62 13.95 -10.03
N GLY A 34 1.77 14.02 -9.37
CA GLY A 34 1.94 14.74 -8.10
C GLY A 34 1.27 14.06 -6.91
N ASP A 35 0.78 12.84 -7.07
CA ASP A 35 0.16 12.01 -6.02
C ASP A 35 1.13 10.92 -5.56
N ARG A 36 2.20 11.33 -4.91
CA ARG A 36 3.38 10.50 -4.63
C ARG A 36 3.06 9.26 -3.80
N ALA A 37 3.78 8.20 -4.13
CA ALA A 37 3.80 6.95 -3.38
C ALA A 37 5.25 6.53 -3.08
N TRP A 38 5.45 5.70 -2.07
CA TRP A 38 6.74 5.17 -1.67
C TRP A 38 6.67 3.67 -1.43
N GLN A 39 7.62 2.91 -2.01
CA GLN A 39 7.63 1.47 -1.87
C GLN A 39 8.15 1.05 -0.50
N LEU A 40 7.44 0.12 0.11
CA LEU A 40 7.83 -0.61 1.32
C LEU A 40 8.01 -2.10 0.98
N PRO A 41 8.88 -2.83 1.70
CA PRO A 41 9.16 -4.22 1.39
C PRO A 41 7.95 -5.13 1.69
N LEU A 42 7.86 -6.24 0.95
CA LEU A 42 6.96 -7.34 1.23
C LEU A 42 7.76 -8.65 1.08
N TRP A 43 8.58 -8.95 2.09
CA TRP A 43 9.48 -10.11 2.10
C TRP A 43 8.82 -11.32 2.77
N ASP A 44 9.42 -12.49 2.57
CA ASP A 44 8.93 -13.74 3.15
C ASP A 44 8.86 -13.69 4.68
N GLU A 45 9.77 -12.99 5.34
CA GLU A 45 9.76 -12.77 6.78
C GLU A 45 8.46 -12.11 7.26
N HIS A 46 7.92 -11.18 6.48
CA HIS A 46 6.66 -10.49 6.81
C HIS A 46 5.44 -11.42 6.70
N GLN A 47 5.52 -12.48 5.90
CA GLN A 47 4.43 -13.44 5.74
C GLN A 47 4.13 -14.23 7.02
N SER A 48 5.10 -14.33 7.92
CA SER A 48 4.94 -15.04 9.19
C SER A 48 3.87 -14.42 10.10
N CYS A 49 3.58 -13.12 9.96
CA CYS A 49 2.58 -12.42 10.77
C CYS A 49 1.15 -12.92 10.55
N THR A 50 0.89 -13.60 9.43
CA THR A 50 -0.43 -14.15 9.11
C THR A 50 -0.65 -15.56 9.65
N LYS A 51 0.36 -16.17 10.29
CA LYS A 51 0.23 -17.51 10.86
C LYS A 51 -0.60 -17.50 12.13
N THR A 52 -1.47 -18.49 12.27
CA THR A 52 -2.32 -18.67 13.46
C THR A 52 -2.54 -20.16 13.75
N ARG A 53 -2.94 -20.48 14.98
CA ARG A 53 -3.29 -21.85 15.41
C ARG A 53 -4.78 -22.15 15.26
N TYR A 54 -5.61 -21.15 15.06
CA TYR A 54 -7.07 -21.28 15.20
C TYR A 54 -7.85 -21.03 13.91
N ALA A 55 -7.21 -20.49 12.88
CA ALA A 55 -7.83 -20.16 11.59
C ALA A 55 -6.81 -20.38 10.46
N ASP A 56 -7.23 -20.21 9.22
CA ASP A 56 -6.32 -20.31 8.07
C ASP A 56 -5.32 -19.15 8.06
N LEU A 57 -5.76 -17.96 8.45
CA LEU A 57 -4.95 -16.74 8.50
C LEU A 57 -5.30 -15.89 9.74
N ALA A 58 -4.29 -15.25 10.32
CA ALA A 58 -4.49 -14.17 11.26
C ALA A 58 -4.71 -12.85 10.53
N ASN A 59 -5.74 -12.11 10.89
CA ASN A 59 -6.02 -10.80 10.31
C ASN A 59 -5.01 -9.73 10.75
N ILE A 60 -4.60 -9.77 12.02
CA ILE A 60 -3.67 -8.82 12.61
C ILE A 60 -2.49 -9.57 13.19
N GLY A 61 -1.28 -9.17 12.81
CA GLY A 61 -0.05 -9.67 13.42
C GLY A 61 0.08 -9.22 14.89
N GLY A 62 0.81 -10.01 15.68
CA GLY A 62 1.06 -9.69 17.08
C GLY A 62 2.12 -8.60 17.22
N GLY A 63 1.73 -7.37 17.54
CA GLY A 63 2.67 -6.28 17.82
C GLY A 63 2.43 -5.02 16.98
N ARG A 64 3.34 -4.06 17.14
CA ARG A 64 3.27 -2.75 16.46
C ARG A 64 4.21 -2.62 15.26
N GLU A 65 5.09 -3.60 15.08
CA GLU A 65 6.12 -3.58 14.04
C GLU A 65 5.50 -3.83 12.68
N ALA A 66 6.00 -3.14 11.65
CA ALA A 66 5.65 -3.34 10.25
C ALA A 66 4.12 -3.37 9.94
N GLY A 67 3.30 -2.62 10.68
CA GLY A 67 1.84 -2.74 10.62
C GLY A 67 1.24 -2.59 9.22
N THR A 68 1.74 -1.65 8.40
CA THR A 68 1.27 -1.49 7.02
C THR A 68 1.71 -2.66 6.12
N ILE A 69 2.91 -3.20 6.35
CA ILE A 69 3.42 -4.37 5.61
C ILE A 69 2.62 -5.62 5.99
N HIS A 70 2.25 -5.78 7.26
CA HIS A 70 1.41 -6.89 7.72
C HIS A 70 0.01 -6.85 7.07
N ALA A 71 -0.58 -5.68 6.89
CA ALA A 71 -1.84 -5.53 6.15
C ALA A 71 -1.68 -6.02 4.69
N ALA A 72 -0.60 -5.62 4.02
CA ALA A 72 -0.29 -6.10 2.68
C ALA A 72 -0.01 -7.61 2.65
N ALA A 73 0.72 -8.15 3.63
CA ALA A 73 0.99 -9.58 3.75
C ALA A 73 -0.30 -10.41 3.88
N PHE A 74 -1.27 -9.93 4.66
CA PHE A 74 -2.59 -10.58 4.75
C PHE A 74 -3.29 -10.58 3.38
N LEU A 75 -3.42 -9.43 2.73
CA LEU A 75 -4.11 -9.29 1.44
C LEU A 75 -3.41 -10.08 0.33
N SER A 76 -2.10 -10.18 0.34
CA SER A 76 -1.32 -10.92 -0.66
C SER A 76 -1.67 -12.40 -0.73
N LYS A 77 -2.20 -12.99 0.35
CA LYS A 77 -2.64 -14.40 0.38
C LYS A 77 -3.78 -14.70 -0.58
N PHE A 78 -4.50 -13.69 -1.01
CA PHE A 78 -5.64 -13.81 -1.92
C PHE A 78 -5.32 -13.44 -3.36
N THR A 79 -4.06 -13.13 -3.68
CA THR A 79 -3.65 -12.55 -4.97
C THR A 79 -2.47 -13.27 -5.61
N ASN A 80 -2.20 -14.51 -5.21
CA ASN A 80 -1.02 -15.26 -5.65
C ASN A 80 -0.95 -15.48 -7.18
N ASP A 81 -2.10 -15.50 -7.85
CA ASP A 81 -2.20 -15.75 -9.30
C ASP A 81 -2.11 -14.45 -10.15
N TYR A 82 -1.93 -13.31 -9.49
CA TYR A 82 -1.95 -12.00 -10.15
C TYR A 82 -0.68 -11.21 -9.85
N LYS A 83 -0.29 -10.34 -10.79
CA LYS A 83 0.56 -9.19 -10.48
C LYS A 83 -0.27 -8.24 -9.64
N TRP A 84 0.20 -7.95 -8.44
CA TRP A 84 -0.59 -7.27 -7.44
C TRP A 84 0.22 -6.24 -6.67
N ALA A 85 -0.43 -5.16 -6.32
CA ALA A 85 0.10 -4.16 -5.40
C ALA A 85 -0.98 -3.71 -4.41
N HIS A 86 -0.58 -3.51 -3.17
CA HIS A 86 -1.35 -2.83 -2.13
C HIS A 86 -0.89 -1.39 -2.02
N ILE A 87 -1.83 -0.46 -2.04
CA ILE A 87 -1.58 0.96 -1.82
C ILE A 87 -2.25 1.36 -0.51
N ASP A 88 -1.45 1.61 0.52
CA ASP A 88 -1.93 2.09 1.81
C ASP A 88 -2.07 3.62 1.79
N ILE A 89 -3.30 4.08 1.78
CA ILE A 89 -3.68 5.49 1.61
C ILE A 89 -4.07 6.20 2.91
N ALA A 90 -3.94 5.56 4.06
CA ALA A 90 -4.34 6.18 5.33
C ALA A 90 -3.60 7.49 5.62
N ALA A 91 -2.40 7.64 5.06
CA ALA A 91 -1.61 8.87 5.16
C ALA A 91 -2.15 10.01 4.29
N THR A 92 -2.72 9.70 3.14
CA THR A 92 -2.98 10.65 2.04
C THR A 92 -4.46 10.89 1.74
N ALA A 93 -5.34 9.97 2.10
CA ALA A 93 -6.76 9.99 1.73
C ALA A 93 -7.56 11.13 2.38
N SER A 94 -7.08 11.71 3.49
CA SER A 94 -7.80 12.76 4.20
C SER A 94 -6.89 13.84 4.77
N HIS A 95 -7.40 15.05 4.84
CA HIS A 95 -6.82 16.14 5.62
C HIS A 95 -7.12 15.95 7.12
N SER A 96 -6.16 16.25 7.98
CA SER A 96 -6.30 16.06 9.42
C SER A 96 -6.72 17.30 10.19
N SER A 97 -6.59 18.51 9.61
CA SER A 97 -6.87 19.79 10.26
C SER A 97 -6.91 20.93 9.24
N PRO A 98 -7.68 21.99 9.47
CA PRO A 98 -8.66 22.17 10.54
C PRO A 98 -9.98 21.42 10.28
N VAL A 99 -10.22 21.00 9.03
CA VAL A 99 -11.44 20.28 8.64
C VAL A 99 -11.06 18.91 8.11
N LYS A 100 -11.68 17.88 8.67
CA LYS A 100 -11.55 16.52 8.13
C LYS A 100 -12.28 16.44 6.79
N ALA A 101 -11.53 16.30 5.71
CA ALA A 101 -12.07 16.18 4.36
C ALA A 101 -11.27 15.16 3.55
N GLY A 102 -11.90 14.51 2.60
CA GLY A 102 -11.23 13.64 1.63
C GLY A 102 -10.36 14.46 0.69
N THR A 103 -9.19 13.91 0.32
CA THR A 103 -8.27 14.53 -0.63
C THR A 103 -8.54 14.15 -2.09
N GLY A 104 -9.29 13.06 -2.30
CA GLY A 104 -9.43 12.42 -3.61
C GLY A 104 -8.25 11.50 -3.98
N ARG A 105 -7.18 11.47 -3.16
CA ARG A 105 -6.06 10.55 -3.40
C ARG A 105 -6.46 9.10 -3.08
N PRO A 106 -6.06 8.10 -3.85
CA PRO A 106 -5.06 8.11 -4.91
C PRO A 106 -5.63 8.18 -6.35
N VAL A 107 -6.75 8.86 -6.58
CA VAL A 107 -7.36 8.96 -7.92
C VAL A 107 -6.40 9.53 -8.97
N PRO A 108 -5.62 10.61 -8.72
CA PRO A 108 -4.66 11.11 -9.70
C PRO A 108 -3.61 10.08 -10.08
N LEU A 109 -2.99 9.40 -9.11
CA LEU A 109 -2.01 8.34 -9.33
C LEU A 109 -2.61 7.20 -10.16
N LEU A 110 -3.77 6.69 -9.80
CA LEU A 110 -4.41 5.57 -10.50
C LEU A 110 -4.83 5.95 -11.92
N SER A 111 -5.31 7.17 -12.12
CA SER A 111 -5.66 7.68 -13.45
C SER A 111 -4.43 7.76 -14.34
N GLU A 112 -3.32 8.30 -13.85
CA GLU A 112 -2.06 8.35 -14.58
C GLU A 112 -1.55 6.94 -14.93
N LEU A 113 -1.55 6.03 -13.98
CA LEU A 113 -1.15 4.64 -14.19
C LEU A 113 -1.95 3.97 -15.32
N LEU A 114 -3.27 4.15 -15.35
CA LEU A 114 -4.15 3.55 -16.35
C LEU A 114 -4.00 4.23 -17.73
N LEU A 115 -3.81 5.55 -17.78
CA LEU A 115 -3.70 6.33 -19.00
C LEU A 115 -2.32 6.22 -19.66
N SER A 116 -1.27 5.99 -18.89
CA SER A 116 0.12 5.94 -19.36
C SER A 116 0.42 4.80 -20.34
N LYS A 117 -0.52 3.87 -20.57
CA LYS A 117 -0.35 2.67 -21.44
C LYS A 117 0.82 1.76 -21.04
N LYS A 118 1.42 1.95 -19.88
CA LYS A 118 2.53 1.15 -19.35
C LYS A 118 2.08 -0.23 -18.82
N LEU A 119 0.75 -0.42 -18.64
CA LEU A 119 0.15 -1.67 -18.15
C LEU A 119 -0.08 -2.76 -19.22
N LYS A 120 0.47 -2.59 -20.42
CA LYS A 120 0.31 -3.56 -21.53
C LYS A 120 1.31 -4.70 -21.44
#